data_ec77cbc5ce26077e2de1fce913ed56f9
#
_entry.id   ec77cbc5ce26077e2de1fce913ed56f9
#
_cell.length_a   1.000
_cell.length_b   1.000
_cell.length_c   1.000
_cell.angle_alpha   90.00
_cell.angle_beta   90.00
_cell.angle_gamma   90.00
#
_symmetry.space_group_name_H-M   'P 1'
#
loop_
_entity.id
_entity.type
_entity.pdbx_description
1 polymer ?
#
loop_
_entity_poly.entity_id
_entity_poly.type
_entity_poly.pdbx_seq_one_letter_code
_entity_poly.pdbx_strand_id
1 'polypeptide(L)'
;SALSKFANNVLNQNRDMDVSIYGYTDNQGWKNSTAAQSQQKNLNLSQERAQSVSSYLLSCGVSTNQIKSVQGMGESDPVASNDTAAGREQNRRVEVYMYASEQMIKDAQAATH
;
A
#
# COMPACT_ATOMS: atom_id res chain seq x y z
N SER A 1 -11.72 -5.80 -11.16
CA SER A 1 -11.12 -4.57 -10.64
C SER A 1 -9.67 -4.42 -11.11
N ALA A 2 -9.14 -3.21 -11.02
CA ALA A 2 -7.74 -2.97 -11.36
C ALA A 2 -6.80 -3.78 -10.47
N LEU A 3 -7.14 -3.92 -9.20
CA LEU A 3 -6.31 -4.66 -8.24
C LEU A 3 -6.29 -6.16 -8.54
N SER A 4 -7.43 -6.74 -8.92
CA SER A 4 -7.47 -8.16 -9.29
C SER A 4 -6.70 -8.42 -10.59
N LYS A 5 -6.77 -7.51 -11.55
CA LYS A 5 -5.98 -7.60 -12.78
C LYS A 5 -4.48 -7.51 -12.48
N PHE A 6 -4.08 -6.61 -11.60
CA PHE A 6 -2.69 -6.48 -11.15
C PHE A 6 -2.21 -7.79 -10.52
N ALA A 7 -3.00 -8.36 -9.60
CA ALA A 7 -2.66 -9.62 -8.96
C ALA A 7 -2.52 -10.75 -9.98
N ASN A 8 -3.49 -10.87 -10.88
CA ASN A 8 -3.52 -12.00 -11.82
C ASN A 8 -2.50 -11.86 -12.95
N ASN A 9 -2.30 -10.64 -13.47
CA ASN A 9 -1.48 -10.43 -14.66
C ASN A 9 -0.03 -10.13 -14.33
N VAL A 10 0.26 -9.67 -13.13
CA VAL A 10 1.60 -9.26 -12.74
C VAL A 10 2.15 -10.14 -11.63
N LEU A 11 1.55 -10.11 -10.45
CA LEU A 11 2.10 -10.78 -9.27
C LEU A 11 2.07 -12.30 -9.37
N ASN A 12 0.97 -12.87 -9.86
CA ASN A 12 0.85 -14.33 -9.99
C ASN A 12 1.73 -14.90 -11.09
N GLN A 13 2.09 -14.10 -12.07
CA GLN A 13 2.99 -14.51 -13.15
C GLN A 13 4.46 -14.19 -12.83
N ASN A 14 4.71 -13.41 -11.80
CA ASN A 14 6.04 -13.00 -11.37
C ASN A 14 6.19 -13.28 -9.87
N ARG A 15 6.19 -14.56 -9.51
CA ARG A 15 6.19 -15.02 -8.12
C ARG A 15 7.43 -14.59 -7.33
N ASP A 16 8.49 -14.20 -8.02
CA ASP A 16 9.73 -13.71 -7.40
C ASP A 16 9.73 -12.19 -7.19
N MET A 17 8.65 -11.50 -7.54
CA MET A 17 8.52 -10.09 -7.25
C MET A 17 7.94 -9.87 -5.85
N ASP A 18 8.48 -8.88 -5.16
CA ASP A 18 8.02 -8.47 -3.85
C ASP A 18 7.09 -7.27 -3.94
N VAL A 19 6.22 -7.13 -2.96
CA VAL A 19 5.21 -6.08 -2.90
C VAL A 19 5.23 -5.44 -1.52
N SER A 20 5.16 -4.12 -1.48
CA SER A 20 4.93 -3.35 -0.26
C SER A 20 3.68 -2.50 -0.43
N ILE A 21 2.88 -2.40 0.61
CA ILE A 21 1.57 -1.75 0.59
C ILE A 21 1.55 -0.68 1.67
N TYR A 22 1.23 0.55 1.28
CA TYR A 22 1.17 1.69 2.19
C TYR A 22 -0.18 2.38 2.08
N GLY A 23 -0.87 2.51 3.21
CA GLY A 23 -2.15 3.22 3.28
C GLY A 23 -1.95 4.66 3.76
N TYR A 24 -2.73 5.57 3.21
CA TYR A 24 -2.66 7.00 3.53
C TYR A 24 -4.05 7.57 3.77
N THR A 25 -4.09 8.66 4.53
CA THR A 25 -5.31 9.44 4.78
C THR A 25 -5.07 10.89 4.43
N ASP A 26 -6.17 11.68 4.43
CA ASP A 26 -6.06 13.13 4.49
C ASP A 26 -5.76 13.57 5.93
N ASN A 27 -5.77 14.88 6.19
CA ASN A 27 -5.49 15.43 7.51
C ASN A 27 -6.74 15.87 8.26
N GLN A 28 -7.92 15.45 7.85
CA GLN A 28 -9.16 15.85 8.52
C GLN A 28 -9.23 15.33 9.94
N GLY A 29 -9.60 16.21 10.86
CA GLY A 29 -9.87 15.85 12.23
C GLY A 29 -11.14 15.02 12.36
N TRP A 30 -11.18 14.18 13.36
CA TRP A 30 -12.36 13.38 13.70
C TRP A 30 -13.22 14.16 14.69
N LYS A 31 -14.52 14.00 14.54
CA LYS A 31 -15.50 14.64 15.43
C LYS A 31 -15.23 14.25 16.88
N ASN A 32 -15.30 15.23 17.79
CA ASN A 32 -15.10 15.03 19.23
C ASN A 32 -13.71 14.47 19.58
N SER A 33 -12.70 14.76 18.74
CA SER A 33 -11.34 14.29 18.96
C SER A 33 -10.37 15.46 18.95
N THR A 34 -9.31 15.35 19.75
CA THR A 34 -8.18 16.28 19.70
C THR A 34 -7.38 16.03 18.42
N ALA A 35 -6.46 16.94 18.11
CA ALA A 35 -5.55 16.77 16.96
C ALA A 35 -4.75 15.46 17.09
N ALA A 36 -4.20 15.19 18.27
CA ALA A 36 -3.45 13.95 18.52
C ALA A 36 -4.31 12.70 18.36
N GLN A 37 -5.55 12.73 18.86
CA GLN A 37 -6.48 11.62 18.71
C GLN A 37 -6.84 11.40 17.24
N SER A 38 -7.07 12.48 16.49
CA SER A 38 -7.37 12.40 15.05
C SER A 38 -6.20 11.79 14.26
N GLN A 39 -4.98 12.18 14.58
CA GLN A 39 -3.79 11.62 13.94
C GLN A 39 -3.68 10.12 14.20
N GLN A 40 -3.94 9.67 15.42
CA GLN A 40 -3.91 8.25 15.76
C GLN A 40 -5.01 7.48 15.05
N LYS A 41 -6.22 8.04 14.98
CA LYS A 41 -7.34 7.42 14.27
C LYS A 41 -7.06 7.32 12.77
N ASN A 42 -6.46 8.35 12.17
CA ASN A 42 -6.07 8.32 10.77
C ASN A 42 -4.98 7.28 10.53
N LEU A 43 -4.03 7.16 11.44
CA LEU A 43 -2.99 6.14 11.35
C LEU A 43 -3.62 4.73 11.38
N ASN A 44 -4.54 4.48 12.30
CA ASN A 44 -5.24 3.20 12.40
C ASN A 44 -6.06 2.91 11.14
N LEU A 45 -6.76 3.91 10.62
CA LEU A 45 -7.55 3.76 9.39
C LEU A 45 -6.66 3.44 8.19
N SER A 46 -5.51 4.10 8.07
CA SER A 46 -4.57 3.83 6.98
C SER A 46 -4.01 2.42 7.07
N GLN A 47 -3.75 1.92 8.27
CA GLN A 47 -3.30 0.54 8.48
C GLN A 47 -4.38 -0.46 8.05
N GLU A 48 -5.64 -0.21 8.43
CA GLU A 48 -6.76 -1.07 8.03
C GLU A 48 -6.93 -1.11 6.51
N ARG A 49 -6.78 0.04 5.85
CA ARG A 49 -6.87 0.11 4.38
C ARG A 49 -5.75 -0.69 3.72
N ALA A 50 -4.52 -0.54 4.20
CA ALA A 50 -3.39 -1.31 3.67
C ALA A 50 -3.59 -2.81 3.87
N GLN A 51 -4.08 -3.22 5.04
CA GLN A 51 -4.37 -4.63 5.32
C GLN A 51 -5.49 -5.18 4.45
N SER A 52 -6.52 -4.36 4.15
CA SER A 52 -7.61 -4.76 3.25
C SER A 52 -7.10 -5.05 1.84
N VAL A 53 -6.19 -4.22 1.34
CA VAL A 53 -5.56 -4.45 0.03
C VAL A 53 -4.71 -5.72 0.06
N SER A 54 -3.92 -5.92 1.11
CA SER A 54 -3.13 -7.14 1.29
C SER A 54 -4.01 -8.38 1.28
N SER A 55 -5.08 -8.38 2.06
CA SER A 55 -6.02 -9.51 2.14
C SER A 55 -6.66 -9.80 0.79
N TYR A 56 -7.00 -8.75 0.04
CA TYR A 56 -7.57 -8.90 -1.30
C TYR A 56 -6.56 -9.53 -2.27
N LEU A 57 -5.32 -9.09 -2.26
CA LEU A 57 -4.26 -9.68 -3.08
C LEU A 57 -4.07 -11.16 -2.77
N LEU A 58 -4.07 -11.52 -1.49
CA LEU A 58 -3.98 -12.92 -1.07
C LEU A 58 -5.17 -13.73 -1.59
N SER A 59 -6.38 -13.16 -1.56
CA SER A 59 -7.58 -13.82 -2.09
C SER A 59 -7.50 -14.04 -3.60
N CYS A 60 -6.70 -13.25 -4.30
CA CYS A 60 -6.45 -13.40 -5.73
C CYS A 60 -5.31 -14.39 -6.04
N GLY A 61 -4.75 -15.05 -5.02
CA GLY A 61 -3.72 -16.04 -5.20
C GLY A 61 -2.27 -15.56 -5.06
N VAL A 62 -2.08 -14.30 -4.69
CA VAL A 62 -0.71 -13.77 -4.44
C VAL A 62 -0.13 -14.48 -3.21
N SER A 63 1.13 -14.89 -3.31
CA SER A 63 1.80 -15.60 -2.24
C SER A 63 2.09 -14.67 -1.05
N THR A 64 1.90 -15.18 0.17
CA THR A 64 2.26 -14.45 1.39
C THR A 64 3.74 -14.07 1.40
N ASN A 65 4.59 -14.88 0.78
CA ASN A 65 6.02 -14.62 0.70
C ASN A 65 6.35 -13.38 -0.16
N GLN A 66 5.45 -12.97 -1.04
CA GLN A 66 5.64 -11.79 -1.87
C GLN A 66 5.30 -10.49 -1.12
N ILE A 67 4.46 -10.54 -0.11
CA ILE A 67 4.02 -9.35 0.63
C ILE A 67 5.01 -9.09 1.77
N LYS A 68 5.87 -8.09 1.58
CA LYS A 68 6.97 -7.80 2.49
C LYS A 68 6.63 -6.74 3.53
N SER A 69 5.74 -5.80 3.19
CA SER A 69 5.38 -4.72 4.09
C SER A 69 3.92 -4.31 3.88
N VAL A 70 3.20 -4.12 4.97
CA VAL A 70 1.82 -3.62 4.97
C VAL A 70 1.75 -2.59 6.09
N GLN A 71 1.77 -1.30 5.74
CA GLN A 71 1.88 -0.23 6.73
C GLN A 71 0.88 0.88 6.51
N GLY A 72 0.33 1.38 7.61
CA GLY A 72 -0.42 2.63 7.61
C GLY A 72 0.54 3.79 7.82
N MET A 73 0.47 4.77 6.93
CA MET A 73 1.31 5.97 6.95
C MET A 73 0.54 7.20 7.48
N GLY A 74 -0.76 7.03 7.72
CA GLY A 74 -1.59 8.12 8.22
C GLY A 74 -1.62 9.29 7.27
N GLU A 75 -1.38 10.49 7.82
CA GLU A 75 -1.42 11.76 7.08
C GLU A 75 -0.11 12.10 6.37
N SER A 76 0.89 11.22 6.44
CA SER A 76 2.22 11.45 5.84
C SER A 76 2.15 11.56 4.33
N ASP A 77 3.10 12.29 3.76
CA ASP A 77 3.36 12.35 2.33
C ASP A 77 2.10 12.65 1.48
N PRO A 78 1.41 13.77 1.74
CA PRO A 78 0.26 14.13 0.91
C PRO A 78 0.69 14.35 -0.54
N VAL A 79 -0.13 13.85 -1.47
CA VAL A 79 0.12 14.01 -2.91
C VAL A 79 -0.65 15.20 -3.49
N ALA A 80 -1.55 15.78 -2.71
CA ALA A 80 -2.37 16.91 -3.11
C ALA A 80 -2.67 17.78 -1.90
N SER A 81 -3.31 18.95 -2.13
CA SER A 81 -3.68 19.85 -1.05
C SER A 81 -4.78 19.26 -0.18
N ASN A 82 -4.61 19.33 1.13
CA ASN A 82 -5.66 19.00 2.10
C ASN A 82 -6.68 20.12 2.28
N ASP A 83 -6.46 21.29 1.65
CA ASP A 83 -7.34 22.44 1.74
C ASP A 83 -8.59 22.31 0.86
N THR A 84 -8.57 21.39 -0.09
CA THR A 84 -9.71 21.15 -0.99
C THR A 84 -10.24 19.73 -0.82
N ALA A 85 -11.54 19.55 -1.10
CA ALA A 85 -12.16 18.23 -1.07
C ALA A 85 -11.52 17.27 -2.10
N ALA A 86 -11.24 17.80 -3.29
CA ALA A 86 -10.60 17.01 -4.35
C ALA A 86 -9.18 16.56 -3.95
N GLY A 87 -8.41 17.46 -3.33
CA GLY A 87 -7.07 17.14 -2.85
C GLY A 87 -7.09 16.11 -1.72
N ARG A 88 -8.02 16.26 -0.78
CA ARG A 88 -8.20 15.28 0.31
C ARG A 88 -8.55 13.90 -0.23
N GLU A 89 -9.39 13.82 -1.25
CA GLU A 89 -9.74 12.56 -1.89
C GLU A 89 -8.50 11.86 -2.47
N GLN A 90 -7.62 12.62 -3.11
CA GLN A 90 -6.37 12.08 -3.65
C GLN A 90 -5.43 11.60 -2.56
N ASN A 91 -5.44 12.24 -1.38
CA ASN A 91 -4.60 11.83 -0.26
C ASN A 91 -5.11 10.56 0.41
N ARG A 92 -6.39 10.25 0.34
CA ARG A 92 -6.98 9.01 0.84
C ARG A 92 -6.72 7.89 -0.18
N ARG A 93 -5.57 7.25 -0.08
CA ARG A 93 -5.12 6.28 -1.07
C ARG A 93 -4.37 5.12 -0.43
N VAL A 94 -4.23 4.07 -1.21
CA VAL A 94 -3.28 2.98 -0.92
C VAL A 94 -2.29 2.93 -2.09
N GLU A 95 -1.01 2.92 -1.76
CA GLU A 95 0.06 2.78 -2.74
C GLU A 95 0.62 1.37 -2.66
N VAL A 96 0.76 0.76 -3.82
CA VAL A 96 1.30 -0.60 -3.95
C VAL A 96 2.59 -0.51 -4.76
N TYR A 97 3.70 -0.89 -4.14
CA TYR A 97 5.02 -0.88 -4.76
C TYR A 97 5.44 -2.31 -5.07
N MET A 98 5.87 -2.52 -6.30
CA MET A 98 6.36 -3.81 -6.76
C MET A 98 7.83 -3.68 -7.12
N TYR A 99 8.64 -4.62 -6.68
CA TYR A 99 10.07 -4.58 -6.91
C TYR A 99 10.64 -6.00 -6.98
N ALA A 100 11.83 -6.11 -7.58
CA ALA A 100 12.50 -7.39 -7.67
C ALA A 100 12.90 -7.88 -6.28
N SER A 101 12.66 -9.17 -6.01
CA SER A 101 13.12 -9.80 -4.76
C SER A 101 14.64 -9.92 -4.75
N GLU A 102 15.22 -10.15 -3.57
CA GLU A 102 16.65 -10.44 -3.45
C GLU A 102 17.05 -11.62 -4.33
N GLN A 103 16.20 -12.63 -4.42
CA GLN A 103 16.47 -13.80 -5.23
C GLN A 103 16.53 -13.47 -6.71
N MET A 104 15.60 -12.64 -7.20
CA MET A 104 15.63 -12.17 -8.59
C MET A 104 16.89 -11.38 -8.89
N ILE A 105 17.31 -10.52 -7.97
CA ILE A 105 18.52 -9.71 -8.12
C ILE A 105 19.75 -10.62 -8.19
N LYS A 106 19.84 -11.60 -7.32
CA LYS A 106 20.94 -12.57 -7.30
C LYS A 106 20.97 -13.40 -8.59
N ASP A 107 19.81 -13.85 -9.05
CA ASP A 107 19.71 -14.63 -10.29
C ASP A 107 20.13 -13.80 -11.50
N ALA A 108 19.73 -12.54 -11.57
CA ALA A 108 20.11 -11.63 -12.63
C ALA A 108 21.64 -11.37 -12.61
N GLN A 109 22.21 -11.18 -11.43
CA GLN A 109 23.66 -10.99 -11.28
C GLN A 109 24.42 -12.24 -11.70
N ALA A 110 23.95 -13.43 -11.34
CA ALA A 110 24.56 -14.69 -11.75
C ALA A 110 24.50 -14.87 -13.28
N ALA A 111 23.39 -14.44 -13.90
CA ALA A 111 23.20 -14.58 -15.34
C ALA A 111 24.09 -13.65 -16.18
N THR A 112 24.65 -12.61 -15.57
CA THR A 112 25.54 -11.66 -16.28
C THR A 112 27.02 -12.11 -16.30
N HIS A 113 27.34 -13.20 -15.63
CA HIS A 113 28.68 -13.77 -15.61
C HIS A 113 28.83 -14.95 -16.61
#